data_a4f717526bd57f564f9108b86961fb5c
#
_entry.id   a4f717526bd57f564f9108b86961fb5c
#
_cell.length_a   1.000
_cell.length_b   1.000
_cell.length_c   1.000
_cell.angle_alpha   90.00
_cell.angle_beta   90.00
_cell.angle_gamma   90.00
#
_symmetry.space_group_name_H-M   'P 1'
#
loop_
_entity.id
_entity.type
_entity.pdbx_description
1 polymer ?
#
loop_
_entity_poly.entity_id
_entity_poly.type
_entity_poly.pdbx_seq_one_letter_code
_entity_poly.pdbx_strand_id
1 'polypeptide(L)'
;HVLDTVRRLAMAHPEIAFSLRDGERQVLKLSHAQGDMIDARLDRLDAIMGNNFAANAIPIETDRDGLFLSGFAGLPTLNRGNASHQYLFVNGRPVRDKLLYGAVRGAYRDFLAHDRHALIALFLDVPPEAVDINVHPAKTEVRFRDSGLVRGLIVSALKHALAAAGHRAS
;
A
#
# COMPACT_ATOMS: atom_id res chain seq x y z
N HIS A 1 -17.20 0.73 -6.72
CA HIS A 1 -16.30 0.69 -7.87
C HIS A 1 -15.66 2.06 -8.12
N VAL A 2 -16.46 3.11 -8.38
CA VAL A 2 -15.97 4.47 -8.52
C VAL A 2 -15.33 4.95 -7.23
N LEU A 3 -15.95 4.65 -6.10
CA LEU A 3 -15.44 5.04 -4.79
C LEU A 3 -14.05 4.42 -4.53
N ASP A 4 -13.84 3.15 -4.86
CA ASP A 4 -12.55 2.50 -4.71
C ASP A 4 -11.48 3.17 -5.58
N THR A 5 -11.80 3.51 -6.82
CA THR A 5 -10.90 4.21 -7.72
C THR A 5 -10.48 5.57 -7.16
N VAL A 6 -11.45 6.35 -6.67
CA VAL A 6 -11.18 7.66 -6.08
C VAL A 6 -10.33 7.53 -4.82
N ARG A 7 -10.62 6.55 -3.97
CA ARG A 7 -9.80 6.28 -2.77
C ARG A 7 -8.35 5.99 -3.12
N ARG A 8 -8.11 5.16 -4.13
CA ARG A 8 -6.74 4.81 -4.56
C ARG A 8 -6.01 6.01 -5.12
N LEU A 9 -6.66 6.84 -5.92
CA LEU A 9 -6.07 8.09 -6.41
C LEU A 9 -5.76 9.05 -5.26
N ALA A 10 -6.63 9.15 -4.29
CA ALA A 10 -6.44 10.00 -3.13
C ALA A 10 -5.25 9.54 -2.27
N MET A 11 -5.03 8.24 -2.16
CA MET A 11 -3.87 7.69 -1.47
C MET A 11 -2.56 8.06 -2.17
N ALA A 12 -2.56 8.06 -3.50
CA ALA A 12 -1.38 8.41 -4.30
C ALA A 12 -1.06 9.90 -4.24
N HIS A 13 -2.05 10.74 -3.91
CA HIS A 13 -1.93 12.20 -3.94
C HIS A 13 -2.46 12.84 -2.65
N PRO A 14 -1.75 12.68 -1.51
CA PRO A 14 -2.21 13.24 -0.23
C PRO A 14 -2.26 14.76 -0.23
N GLU A 15 -1.53 15.42 -1.13
CA GLU A 15 -1.49 16.87 -1.27
C GLU A 15 -2.74 17.45 -1.95
N ILE A 16 -3.60 16.60 -2.53
CA ILE A 16 -4.80 17.02 -3.25
C ILE A 16 -6.04 16.67 -2.44
N ALA A 17 -6.97 17.60 -2.34
CA ALA A 17 -8.28 17.35 -1.74
C ALA A 17 -9.17 16.57 -2.74
N PHE A 18 -9.94 15.64 -2.23
CA PHE A 18 -10.86 14.83 -3.04
C PHE A 18 -12.27 14.87 -2.45
N SER A 19 -13.26 14.96 -3.31
CA SER A 19 -14.65 14.75 -2.91
C SER A 19 -15.40 13.95 -3.96
N LEU A 20 -16.31 13.11 -3.51
CA LEU A 20 -17.16 12.32 -4.38
C LEU A 20 -18.60 12.45 -3.92
N ARG A 21 -19.50 12.77 -4.85
CA ARG A 21 -20.94 12.90 -4.58
C ARG A 21 -21.71 11.95 -5.48
N ASP A 22 -22.78 11.40 -4.92
CA ASP A 22 -23.78 10.66 -5.66
C ASP A 22 -25.09 11.43 -5.52
N GLY A 23 -25.42 12.22 -6.54
CA GLY A 23 -26.49 13.18 -6.46
C GLY A 23 -26.21 14.24 -5.38
N GLU A 24 -27.08 14.37 -4.42
CA GLU A 24 -26.89 15.29 -3.28
C GLU A 24 -26.13 14.67 -2.12
N ARG A 25 -25.94 13.34 -2.15
CA ARG A 25 -25.25 12.63 -1.09
C ARG A 25 -23.75 12.72 -1.26
N GLN A 26 -23.06 13.18 -0.21
CA GLN A 26 -21.61 13.18 -0.17
C GLN A 26 -21.10 11.80 0.27
N VAL A 27 -20.43 11.08 -0.63
CA VAL A 27 -19.93 9.73 -0.40
C VAL A 27 -18.52 9.76 0.18
N LEU A 28 -17.70 10.73 -0.24
CA LEU A 28 -16.33 10.87 0.21
C LEU A 28 -15.94 12.33 0.27
N LYS A 29 -15.25 12.74 1.33
CA LYS A 29 -14.63 14.05 1.44
C LYS A 29 -13.31 13.92 2.15
N LEU A 30 -12.24 14.26 1.44
CA LEU A 30 -10.87 14.23 1.97
C LEU A 30 -10.23 15.59 1.72
N SER A 31 -9.84 16.25 2.80
CA SER A 31 -9.06 17.48 2.72
C SER A 31 -7.63 17.15 2.32
N HIS A 32 -6.91 18.13 1.77
CA HIS A 32 -5.48 17.93 1.54
C HIS A 32 -4.79 17.65 2.88
N ALA A 33 -3.88 16.70 2.89
CA ALA A 33 -3.16 16.32 4.10
C ALA A 33 -2.06 17.34 4.41
N GLN A 34 -1.80 17.54 5.70
CA GLN A 34 -0.82 18.50 6.19
C GLN A 34 0.38 17.78 6.80
N GLY A 35 1.50 18.48 6.91
CA GLY A 35 2.72 17.96 7.47
C GLY A 35 3.77 17.65 6.42
N ASP A 36 4.83 16.95 6.81
CA ASP A 36 5.82 16.47 5.85
C ASP A 36 5.22 15.34 5.00
N MET A 37 5.96 14.87 4.00
CA MET A 37 5.46 13.88 3.06
C MET A 37 5.05 12.57 3.73
N ILE A 38 5.78 12.14 4.74
CA ILE A 38 5.49 10.89 5.47
C ILE A 38 4.22 11.05 6.31
N ASP A 39 4.13 12.13 7.08
CA ASP A 39 2.97 12.41 7.93
C ASP A 39 1.71 12.65 7.09
N ALA A 40 1.84 13.38 6.00
CA ALA A 40 0.73 13.64 5.09
C ALA A 40 0.19 12.33 4.47
N ARG A 41 1.08 11.45 4.07
CA ARG A 41 0.69 10.15 3.51
C ARG A 41 0.00 9.28 4.55
N LEU A 42 0.55 9.20 5.76
CA LEU A 42 -0.05 8.42 6.84
C LEU A 42 -1.43 8.96 7.23
N ASP A 43 -1.56 10.28 7.32
CA ASP A 43 -2.83 10.95 7.63
C ASP A 43 -3.90 10.61 6.57
N ARG A 44 -3.54 10.68 5.29
CA ARG A 44 -4.45 10.35 4.19
C ARG A 44 -4.84 8.87 4.24
N LEU A 45 -3.88 7.97 4.48
CA LEU A 45 -4.15 6.53 4.58
C LEU A 45 -5.08 6.22 5.75
N ASP A 46 -4.85 6.84 6.90
CA ASP A 46 -5.71 6.65 8.07
C ASP A 46 -7.15 7.12 7.80
N ALA A 47 -7.31 8.25 7.13
CA ALA A 47 -8.62 8.79 6.77
C ALA A 47 -9.41 7.84 5.84
N ILE A 48 -8.71 7.11 4.98
CA ILE A 48 -9.33 6.19 4.01
C ILE A 48 -9.51 4.79 4.60
N MET A 49 -8.48 4.26 5.24
CA MET A 49 -8.47 2.88 5.73
C MET A 49 -9.22 2.73 7.05
N GLY A 50 -9.24 3.77 7.87
CA GLY A 50 -9.88 3.71 9.18
C GLY A 50 -9.22 2.72 10.13
N ASN A 51 -10.00 2.19 11.08
CA ASN A 51 -9.60 1.09 11.98
C ASN A 51 -8.35 1.37 12.80
N ASN A 52 -8.06 2.65 13.10
CA ASN A 52 -6.85 3.05 13.82
C ASN A 52 -5.57 2.63 13.08
N PHE A 53 -5.60 2.71 11.76
CA PHE A 53 -4.46 2.29 10.94
C PHE A 53 -3.18 3.03 11.34
N ALA A 54 -3.26 4.36 11.49
CA ALA A 54 -2.08 5.16 11.82
C ALA A 54 -1.42 4.71 13.14
N ALA A 55 -2.21 4.36 14.14
CA ALA A 55 -1.71 3.92 15.44
C ALA A 55 -1.08 2.52 15.38
N ASN A 56 -1.40 1.73 14.35
CA ASN A 56 -0.96 0.34 14.21
C ASN A 56 -0.11 0.14 12.94
N ALA A 57 0.36 1.22 12.32
CA ALA A 57 1.14 1.15 11.09
C ALA A 57 2.64 1.23 11.37
N ILE A 58 3.39 0.41 10.67
CA ILE A 58 4.85 0.42 10.71
C ILE A 58 5.34 1.09 9.43
N PRO A 59 6.15 2.16 9.50
CA PRO A 59 6.69 2.78 8.30
C PRO A 59 7.66 1.84 7.59
N ILE A 60 7.55 1.79 6.27
CA ILE A 60 8.42 1.03 5.38
C ILE A 60 9.18 2.03 4.53
N GLU A 61 10.49 1.94 4.51
CA GLU A 61 11.33 2.75 3.65
C GLU A 61 12.64 2.00 3.41
N THR A 62 12.87 1.58 2.17
CA THR A 62 14.07 0.86 1.80
C THR A 62 14.33 1.00 0.31
N ASP A 63 15.60 0.91 -0.08
CA ASP A 63 15.99 0.88 -1.48
C ASP A 63 16.91 -0.31 -1.75
N ARG A 64 16.87 -0.79 -3.00
CA ARG A 64 17.74 -1.88 -3.45
C ARG A 64 17.79 -1.87 -4.97
N ASP A 65 19.00 -1.79 -5.52
CA ASP A 65 19.25 -1.92 -6.96
C ASP A 65 18.37 -1.00 -7.83
N GLY A 66 18.20 0.25 -7.39
CA GLY A 66 17.40 1.24 -8.10
C GLY A 66 15.91 1.19 -7.80
N LEU A 67 15.44 0.20 -7.05
CA LEU A 67 14.06 0.14 -6.58
C LEU A 67 13.94 0.86 -5.24
N PHE A 68 12.88 1.65 -5.08
CA PHE A 68 12.59 2.32 -3.82
C PHE A 68 11.21 1.90 -3.34
N LEU A 69 11.14 1.32 -2.14
CA LEU A 69 9.91 0.88 -1.51
C LEU A 69 9.62 1.76 -0.31
N SER A 70 8.41 2.30 -0.25
CA SER A 70 7.95 3.09 0.88
C SER A 70 6.50 2.76 1.20
N GLY A 71 5.99 3.29 2.29
CA GLY A 71 4.62 3.11 2.71
C GLY A 71 4.49 2.69 4.16
N PHE A 72 3.40 2.00 4.45
CA PHE A 72 3.05 1.61 5.82
C PHE A 72 2.45 0.22 5.82
N ALA A 73 2.92 -0.60 6.75
CA ALA A 73 2.43 -1.96 6.96
C ALA A 73 1.70 -2.03 8.30
N GLY A 74 0.48 -2.54 8.30
CA GLY A 74 -0.26 -2.75 9.53
C GLY A 74 0.34 -3.86 10.39
N LEU A 75 0.33 -3.67 11.71
CA LEU A 75 0.68 -4.74 12.64
C LEU A 75 -0.22 -5.95 12.40
N PRO A 76 0.27 -7.19 12.63
CA PRO A 76 -0.54 -8.39 12.40
C PRO A 76 -1.83 -8.46 13.21
N THR A 77 -1.88 -7.78 14.36
CA THR A 77 -3.11 -7.69 15.16
C THR A 77 -4.24 -6.95 14.45
N LEU A 78 -3.90 -6.16 13.42
CA LEU A 78 -4.86 -5.46 12.59
C LEU A 78 -4.97 -6.20 11.25
N ASN A 79 -6.02 -7.01 11.09
CA ASN A 79 -6.19 -7.85 9.92
C ASN A 79 -7.65 -7.97 9.50
N ARG A 80 -7.88 -8.48 8.28
CA ARG A 80 -9.20 -8.65 7.68
C ARG A 80 -9.37 -10.05 7.10
N GLY A 81 -10.62 -10.43 6.87
CA GLY A 81 -10.94 -11.70 6.22
C GLY A 81 -10.70 -11.73 4.72
N ASN A 82 -10.40 -10.58 4.11
CA ASN A 82 -10.09 -10.46 2.68
C ASN A 82 -9.01 -9.40 2.47
N ALA A 83 -8.54 -9.28 1.23
CA ALA A 83 -7.46 -8.36 0.85
C ALA A 83 -7.95 -6.95 0.47
N SER A 84 -9.17 -6.55 0.88
CA SER A 84 -9.76 -5.28 0.49
C SER A 84 -9.02 -4.05 1.03
N HIS A 85 -8.18 -4.21 2.04
CA HIS A 85 -7.38 -3.14 2.62
C HIS A 85 -5.89 -3.27 2.29
N GLN A 86 -5.59 -3.85 1.13
CA GLN A 86 -4.23 -3.90 0.59
C GLN A 86 -4.17 -3.01 -0.64
N TYR A 87 -3.36 -1.97 -0.54
CA TYR A 87 -3.24 -0.94 -1.56
C TYR A 87 -1.80 -0.89 -2.05
N LEU A 88 -1.61 -1.11 -3.35
CA LEU A 88 -0.29 -1.23 -3.97
C LEU A 88 -0.18 -0.23 -5.10
N PHE A 89 0.95 0.44 -5.18
CA PHE A 89 1.22 1.49 -6.17
C PHE A 89 2.58 1.26 -6.80
N VAL A 90 2.65 1.43 -8.12
CA VAL A 90 3.91 1.39 -8.86
C VAL A 90 4.05 2.70 -9.63
N ASN A 91 5.11 3.45 -9.36
CA ASN A 91 5.36 4.77 -9.96
C ASN A 91 4.14 5.69 -9.85
N GLY A 92 3.51 5.71 -8.68
CA GLY A 92 2.36 6.56 -8.38
C GLY A 92 1.03 6.04 -8.92
N ARG A 93 0.99 4.89 -9.57
CA ARG A 93 -0.24 4.32 -10.13
C ARG A 93 -0.76 3.18 -9.29
N PRO A 94 -2.05 3.15 -8.96
CA PRO A 94 -2.64 2.00 -8.28
C PRO A 94 -2.57 0.76 -9.17
N VAL A 95 -2.16 -0.36 -8.57
CA VAL A 95 -2.05 -1.63 -9.29
C VAL A 95 -2.71 -2.75 -8.49
N ARG A 96 -3.15 -3.79 -9.21
CA ARG A 96 -3.68 -5.03 -8.64
C ARG A 96 -2.90 -6.19 -9.25
N ASP A 97 -1.68 -6.34 -8.79
CA ASP A 97 -0.73 -7.30 -9.37
C ASP A 97 -0.57 -8.52 -8.47
N LYS A 98 -0.66 -9.71 -9.07
CA LYS A 98 -0.59 -10.97 -8.34
C LYS A 98 0.76 -11.18 -7.66
N LEU A 99 1.85 -10.75 -8.31
CA LEU A 99 3.19 -10.86 -7.74
C LEU A 99 3.28 -10.05 -6.44
N LEU A 100 2.78 -8.82 -6.48
CA LEU A 100 2.84 -7.90 -5.33
C LEU A 100 1.96 -8.39 -4.18
N TYR A 101 0.73 -8.82 -4.46
CA TYR A 101 -0.13 -9.42 -3.44
C TYR A 101 0.49 -10.69 -2.86
N GLY A 102 1.09 -11.51 -3.70
CA GLY A 102 1.78 -12.72 -3.25
C GLY A 102 2.99 -12.43 -2.37
N ALA A 103 3.73 -11.36 -2.67
CA ALA A 103 4.86 -10.94 -1.84
C ALA A 103 4.39 -10.49 -0.44
N VAL A 104 3.33 -9.69 -0.38
CA VAL A 104 2.73 -9.27 0.89
C VAL A 104 2.27 -10.49 1.70
N ARG A 105 1.55 -11.40 1.06
CA ARG A 105 1.07 -12.62 1.72
C ARG A 105 2.22 -13.46 2.24
N GLY A 106 3.28 -13.63 1.45
CA GLY A 106 4.47 -14.37 1.87
C GLY A 106 5.16 -13.75 3.07
N ALA A 107 5.23 -12.42 3.12
CA ALA A 107 5.86 -11.71 4.23
C ALA A 107 5.09 -11.87 5.55
N TYR A 108 3.76 -11.90 5.47
CA TYR A 108 2.90 -12.04 6.67
C TYR A 108 2.63 -13.49 7.06
N ARG A 109 3.12 -14.46 6.30
CA ARG A 109 2.80 -15.88 6.52
C ARG A 109 3.05 -16.36 7.94
N ASP A 110 4.15 -15.93 8.56
CA ASP A 110 4.53 -16.34 9.91
C ASP A 110 3.84 -15.51 11.00
N PHE A 111 3.05 -14.51 10.63
CA PHE A 111 2.45 -13.56 11.56
C PHE A 111 0.91 -13.60 11.55
N LEU A 112 0.30 -14.15 10.50
CA LEU A 112 -1.15 -14.21 10.33
C LEU A 112 -1.60 -15.64 10.03
N ALA A 113 -2.82 -15.98 10.46
CA ALA A 113 -3.49 -17.18 10.00
C ALA A 113 -3.70 -17.09 8.49
N HIS A 114 -3.72 -18.23 7.80
CA HIS A 114 -3.76 -18.28 6.34
C HIS A 114 -5.02 -17.66 5.71
N ASP A 115 -6.10 -17.53 6.47
CA ASP A 115 -7.36 -16.93 6.04
C ASP A 115 -7.48 -15.45 6.43
N ARG A 116 -6.43 -14.87 7.00
CA ARG A 116 -6.42 -13.45 7.40
C ARG A 116 -5.47 -12.67 6.51
N HIS A 117 -5.80 -11.39 6.30
CA HIS A 117 -5.08 -10.51 5.39
C HIS A 117 -4.66 -9.22 6.10
N ALA A 118 -3.44 -8.77 5.81
CA ALA A 118 -2.89 -7.55 6.38
C ALA A 118 -3.61 -6.31 5.84
N LEU A 119 -3.55 -5.23 6.62
CA LEU A 119 -3.84 -3.88 6.15
C LEU A 119 -2.51 -3.23 5.79
N ILE A 120 -2.37 -2.79 4.55
CA ILE A 120 -1.08 -2.31 4.05
C ILE A 120 -1.26 -1.35 2.88
N ALA A 121 -0.38 -0.37 2.78
CA ALA A 121 -0.27 0.50 1.62
C ALA A 121 1.20 0.64 1.26
N LEU A 122 1.60 0.13 0.10
CA LEU A 122 2.98 0.14 -0.38
C LEU A 122 3.10 0.91 -1.69
N PHE A 123 4.16 1.68 -1.77
CA PHE A 123 4.51 2.52 -2.92
C PHE A 123 5.88 2.09 -3.41
N LEU A 124 5.90 1.50 -4.61
CA LEU A 124 7.12 1.03 -5.24
C LEU A 124 7.49 1.95 -6.40
N ASP A 125 8.66 2.55 -6.32
CA ASP A 125 9.22 3.34 -7.41
C ASP A 125 10.29 2.51 -8.12
N VAL A 126 10.13 2.36 -9.42
CA VAL A 126 11.04 1.57 -10.25
C VAL A 126 11.52 2.42 -11.43
N PRO A 127 12.76 2.18 -11.92
CA PRO A 127 13.19 2.82 -13.16
C PRO A 127 12.26 2.42 -14.31
N PRO A 128 11.99 3.33 -15.26
CA PRO A 128 11.06 3.02 -16.37
C PRO A 128 11.44 1.78 -17.16
N GLU A 129 12.74 1.51 -17.31
CA GLU A 129 13.23 0.34 -18.04
C GLU A 129 13.05 -0.98 -17.29
N ALA A 130 12.74 -0.93 -15.99
CA ALA A 130 12.59 -2.12 -15.15
C ALA A 130 11.15 -2.63 -15.08
N VAL A 131 10.20 -1.92 -15.67
CA VAL A 131 8.78 -2.27 -15.61
C VAL A 131 8.09 -1.98 -16.93
N ASP A 132 7.25 -2.93 -17.37
CA ASP A 132 6.29 -2.71 -18.45
C ASP A 132 4.92 -2.49 -17.82
N ILE A 133 4.42 -1.27 -17.98
CA ILE A 133 3.04 -0.96 -17.61
C ILE A 133 2.20 -1.25 -18.85
N ASN A 134 1.27 -2.18 -18.73
CA ASN A 134 0.39 -2.49 -19.82
C ASN A 134 -0.50 -1.27 -20.12
N VAL A 135 -0.41 -0.76 -21.37
CA VAL A 135 -1.10 0.46 -21.80
C VAL A 135 -2.62 0.34 -21.87
N HIS A 136 -3.19 -0.81 -21.55
CA HIS A 136 -4.66 -0.94 -21.55
C HIS A 136 -5.22 -0.29 -20.27
N PRO A 137 -6.13 0.70 -20.40
CA PRO A 137 -6.61 1.44 -19.21
C PRO A 137 -7.26 0.61 -18.14
N ALA A 138 -7.77 -0.56 -18.48
CA ALA A 138 -8.39 -1.49 -17.53
C ALA A 138 -7.40 -2.43 -16.85
N LYS A 139 -6.14 -2.46 -17.30
CA LYS A 139 -5.14 -3.38 -16.74
C LYS A 139 -4.32 -2.70 -15.66
N THR A 140 -4.46 -3.23 -14.46
CA THR A 140 -3.74 -2.79 -13.25
C THR A 140 -2.57 -3.72 -12.92
N GLU A 141 -2.30 -4.71 -13.78
CA GLU A 141 -1.16 -5.60 -13.63
C GLU A 141 0.07 -4.97 -14.29
N VAL A 142 1.24 -5.23 -13.70
CA VAL A 142 2.52 -4.74 -14.18
C VAL A 142 3.44 -5.92 -14.41
N ARG A 143 4.35 -5.80 -15.36
CA ARG A 143 5.37 -6.82 -15.63
C ARG A 143 6.73 -6.24 -15.30
N PHE A 144 7.40 -6.84 -14.33
CA PHE A 144 8.73 -6.41 -13.93
C PHE A 144 9.79 -7.16 -14.71
N ARG A 145 10.87 -6.49 -15.07
CA ARG A 145 12.02 -7.11 -15.73
C ARG A 145 12.64 -8.19 -14.83
N ASP A 146 12.80 -7.88 -13.54
CA ASP A 146 13.29 -8.79 -12.53
C ASP A 146 12.26 -8.96 -11.42
N SER A 147 11.33 -9.87 -11.62
CA SER A 147 10.24 -10.12 -10.67
C SER A 147 10.76 -10.71 -9.35
N GLY A 148 11.84 -11.48 -9.39
CA GLY A 148 12.46 -12.03 -8.18
C GLY A 148 13.06 -10.95 -7.29
N LEU A 149 13.67 -9.94 -7.87
CA LEU A 149 14.22 -8.81 -7.13
C LEU A 149 13.10 -8.01 -6.44
N VAL A 150 12.02 -7.72 -7.15
CA VAL A 150 10.86 -6.99 -6.60
C VAL A 150 10.24 -7.78 -5.45
N ARG A 151 9.97 -9.06 -5.66
CA ARG A 151 9.41 -9.92 -4.62
C ARG A 151 10.32 -9.98 -3.40
N GLY A 152 11.61 -10.20 -3.61
CA GLY A 152 12.60 -10.29 -2.52
C GLY A 152 12.68 -9.01 -1.71
N LEU A 153 12.64 -7.86 -2.38
CA LEU A 153 12.66 -6.58 -1.69
C LEU A 153 11.44 -6.40 -0.77
N ILE A 154 10.26 -6.68 -1.28
CA ILE A 154 9.02 -6.53 -0.50
C ILE A 154 9.00 -7.51 0.67
N VAL A 155 9.28 -8.79 0.41
CA VAL A 155 9.25 -9.81 1.46
C VAL A 155 10.26 -9.49 2.56
N SER A 156 11.50 -9.15 2.20
CA SER A 156 12.54 -8.87 3.20
C SER A 156 12.25 -7.60 3.99
N ALA A 157 11.79 -6.54 3.33
CA ALA A 157 11.45 -5.28 4.01
C ALA A 157 10.32 -5.47 5.02
N LEU A 158 9.27 -6.17 4.62
CA LEU A 158 8.12 -6.41 5.50
C LEU A 158 8.48 -7.35 6.65
N LYS A 159 9.17 -8.44 6.39
CA LYS A 159 9.60 -9.36 7.46
C LYS A 159 10.50 -8.68 8.48
N HIS A 160 11.44 -7.87 8.02
CA HIS A 160 12.31 -7.10 8.90
C HIS A 160 11.52 -6.14 9.78
N ALA A 161 10.60 -5.38 9.18
CA ALA A 161 9.76 -4.43 9.92
C ALA A 161 8.86 -5.10 10.93
N LEU A 162 8.22 -6.21 10.55
CA LEU A 162 7.33 -6.97 11.43
C LEU A 162 8.09 -7.58 12.62
N ALA A 163 9.27 -8.15 12.37
CA ALA A 163 10.10 -8.72 13.43
C ALA A 163 10.58 -7.64 14.40
N ALA A 164 11.02 -6.48 13.90
CA ALA A 164 11.46 -5.37 14.74
C ALA A 164 10.31 -4.82 15.61
N ALA A 165 9.10 -4.74 15.06
CA ALA A 165 7.92 -4.31 15.80
C ALA A 165 7.53 -5.31 16.89
N GLY A 166 7.64 -6.62 16.62
CA GLY A 166 7.38 -7.67 17.58
C GLY A 166 8.34 -7.61 18.79
N HIS A 167 9.61 -7.39 18.53
CA HIS A 167 10.62 -7.24 19.59
C HIS A 167 10.37 -6.03 20.48
N ARG A 168 9.82 -4.95 19.93
CA ARG A 168 9.50 -3.75 20.71
C ARG A 168 8.22 -3.90 21.53
N ALA A 169 7.33 -4.80 21.12
CA ALA A 169 6.06 -5.05 21.81
C ALA A 169 6.18 -6.04 22.97
N SER A 170 7.30 -6.73 23.07
CA SER A 170 7.55 -7.69 24.17
C SER A 170 8.45 -7.05 25.30
#